data_bc1606234c30d28afacfbfa248bb2d6c
#
_entry.id   bc1606234c30d28afacfbfa248bb2d6c
#
_cell.length_a   1.000
_cell.length_b   1.000
_cell.length_c   1.000
_cell.angle_alpha   90.00
_cell.angle_beta   90.00
_cell.angle_gamma   90.00
#
_symmetry.space_group_name_H-M   'P 1'
#
loop_
_entity.id
_entity.type
_entity.pdbx_description
1 polymer ?
#
loop_
_entity_poly.entity_id
_entity_poly.type
_entity_poly.pdbx_seq_one_letter_code
_entity_poly.pdbx_strand_id
1 'polypeptide(L)'
;LSATICEGSVYNDNGFNVSEAGTYTQNLQSVNGCDSIVTLTLNINSVLYTSLTETICEGQTYTDNNFNVSEAGVYTQNLQTENGCDSIVTLNLSVSPIYNTELSASICDGEVYNENGFNVNEAGVYSQTLQALNGCDSIVTLTLSVNPIFNTNLSAFICEGQTYTENGFNVSEAGTYTQSLQSVNRSE
;
A
#
# COMPACT_ATOMS: atom_id res chain seq x y z
N LEU A 1 44.58 19.43 -28.08
CA LEU A 1 43.80 18.24 -27.74
C LEU A 1 42.70 18.64 -26.76
N SER A 2 41.53 18.00 -26.85
CA SER A 2 40.46 18.12 -25.86
C SER A 2 39.97 16.71 -25.54
N ALA A 3 39.84 16.42 -24.25
CA ALA A 3 39.35 15.15 -23.77
C ALA A 3 38.37 15.36 -22.60
N THR A 4 37.49 14.40 -22.40
CA THR A 4 36.59 14.34 -21.25
C THR A 4 36.67 12.94 -20.67
N ILE A 5 36.88 12.85 -19.37
CA ILE A 5 36.91 11.58 -18.63
C ILE A 5 35.85 11.63 -17.51
N CYS A 6 35.53 10.48 -16.95
CA CYS A 6 34.71 10.40 -15.77
C CYS A 6 35.50 10.67 -14.49
N GLU A 7 34.87 11.22 -13.49
CA GLU A 7 35.42 11.41 -12.16
C GLU A 7 36.02 10.09 -11.63
N GLY A 8 37.25 10.16 -11.07
CA GLY A 8 38.00 8.99 -10.62
C GLY A 8 38.75 8.25 -11.72
N SER A 9 38.60 8.63 -13.00
CA SER A 9 39.38 8.07 -14.11
C SER A 9 40.68 8.85 -14.35
N VAL A 10 41.60 8.23 -15.07
CA VAL A 10 42.90 8.86 -15.47
C VAL A 10 42.96 8.93 -17.00
N TYR A 11 43.19 10.14 -17.54
CA TYR A 11 43.56 10.28 -18.94
C TYR A 11 45.04 9.87 -19.13
N ASN A 12 45.25 8.78 -19.84
CA ASN A 12 46.57 8.24 -20.09
C ASN A 12 46.78 8.02 -21.60
N ASP A 13 46.92 9.11 -22.33
CA ASP A 13 47.14 9.09 -23.76
C ASP A 13 48.00 10.29 -24.19
N ASN A 14 48.58 10.21 -25.39
CA ASN A 14 49.41 11.28 -25.98
C ASN A 14 50.53 11.79 -25.04
N GLY A 15 51.07 10.95 -24.16
CA GLY A 15 52.11 11.30 -23.21
C GLY A 15 51.63 12.04 -21.95
N PHE A 16 50.33 12.29 -21.80
CA PHE A 16 49.74 12.82 -20.58
C PHE A 16 49.29 11.67 -19.67
N ASN A 17 49.41 11.87 -18.36
CA ASN A 17 48.89 10.99 -17.32
C ASN A 17 48.29 11.90 -16.24
N VAL A 18 47.01 12.28 -16.39
CA VAL A 18 46.38 13.30 -15.58
C VAL A 18 44.94 12.89 -15.23
N SER A 19 44.50 13.26 -14.02
CA SER A 19 43.18 12.88 -13.47
C SER A 19 42.36 14.06 -12.97
N GLU A 20 42.84 15.28 -13.14
CA GLU A 20 42.15 16.50 -12.73
C GLU A 20 41.80 17.34 -13.96
N ALA A 21 40.68 18.07 -13.88
CA ALA A 21 40.32 19.00 -14.96
C ALA A 21 41.31 20.14 -15.06
N GLY A 22 41.69 20.49 -16.27
CA GLY A 22 42.67 21.53 -16.44
C GLY A 22 43.25 21.60 -17.85
N THR A 23 44.18 22.52 -18.02
CA THR A 23 44.95 22.64 -19.26
C THR A 23 46.40 22.26 -18.98
N TYR A 24 46.87 21.27 -19.70
CA TYR A 24 48.22 20.68 -19.54
C TYR A 24 48.99 20.90 -20.82
N THR A 25 50.25 21.22 -20.68
CA THR A 25 51.17 21.42 -21.81
C THR A 25 52.34 20.46 -21.71
N GLN A 26 52.75 19.91 -22.84
CA GLN A 26 53.92 19.04 -22.95
C GLN A 26 54.78 19.49 -24.11
N ASN A 27 56.06 19.59 -23.87
CA ASN A 27 57.05 19.90 -24.89
C ASN A 27 57.61 18.59 -25.47
N LEU A 28 57.42 18.37 -26.73
CA LEU A 28 57.91 17.21 -27.47
C LEU A 28 58.92 17.69 -28.50
N GLN A 29 59.92 16.90 -28.79
CA GLN A 29 60.84 17.13 -29.89
C GLN A 29 60.35 16.40 -31.14
N SER A 30 60.26 17.14 -32.26
CA SER A 30 60.00 16.52 -33.56
C SER A 30 61.24 15.76 -34.05
N VAL A 31 61.05 14.87 -35.00
CA VAL A 31 62.14 14.08 -35.63
C VAL A 31 63.26 14.94 -36.25
N ASN A 32 62.98 16.20 -36.52
CA ASN A 32 63.92 17.18 -37.07
C ASN A 32 64.57 18.06 -36.00
N GLY A 33 64.38 17.72 -34.68
CA GLY A 33 64.98 18.44 -33.55
C GLY A 33 64.32 19.78 -33.20
N CYS A 34 63.20 20.13 -33.81
CA CYS A 34 62.39 21.31 -33.42
C CYS A 34 61.42 20.97 -32.29
N ASP A 35 61.24 21.92 -31.38
CA ASP A 35 60.26 21.75 -30.27
C ASP A 35 58.82 21.79 -30.81
N SER A 36 57.99 20.91 -30.27
CA SER A 36 56.55 20.85 -30.50
C SER A 36 55.84 20.95 -29.16
N ILE A 37 54.92 21.88 -29.04
CA ILE A 37 54.10 22.05 -27.84
C ILE A 37 52.72 21.41 -28.09
N VAL A 38 52.40 20.45 -27.28
CA VAL A 38 51.04 19.85 -27.27
C VAL A 38 50.31 20.35 -26.04
N THR A 39 49.09 20.89 -26.25
CA THR A 39 48.22 21.35 -25.17
C THR A 39 47.00 20.43 -25.10
N LEU A 40 46.71 19.94 -23.91
CA LEU A 40 45.49 19.15 -23.59
C LEU A 40 44.58 19.99 -22.69
N THR A 41 43.33 20.15 -23.08
CA THR A 41 42.24 20.58 -22.18
C THR A 41 41.48 19.37 -21.75
N LEU A 42 41.57 19.05 -20.46
CA LEU A 42 40.87 17.91 -19.86
C LEU A 42 39.66 18.38 -19.07
N ASN A 43 38.48 17.82 -19.40
CA ASN A 43 37.26 18.01 -18.66
C ASN A 43 36.90 16.74 -17.88
N ILE A 44 36.21 16.90 -16.75
CA ILE A 44 35.74 15.79 -15.93
C ILE A 44 34.21 15.85 -15.83
N ASN A 45 33.56 14.74 -16.14
CA ASN A 45 32.16 14.54 -15.85
C ASN A 45 32.02 13.92 -14.44
N SER A 46 31.29 14.60 -13.58
CA SER A 46 31.02 14.12 -12.23
C SER A 46 30.09 12.90 -12.22
N VAL A 47 30.23 12.06 -11.21
CA VAL A 47 29.26 10.99 -10.91
C VAL A 47 27.95 11.64 -10.47
N LEU A 48 26.83 11.21 -11.05
CA LEU A 48 25.51 11.70 -10.68
C LEU A 48 24.94 10.81 -9.56
N TYR A 49 24.55 11.44 -8.46
CA TYR A 49 23.88 10.77 -7.34
C TYR A 49 22.38 11.16 -7.33
N THR A 50 21.52 10.15 -7.38
CA THR A 50 20.06 10.34 -7.30
C THR A 50 19.52 9.55 -6.11
N SER A 51 18.73 10.20 -5.28
CA SER A 51 18.02 9.54 -4.16
C SER A 51 16.53 9.52 -4.43
N LEU A 52 15.94 8.34 -4.36
CA LEU A 52 14.52 8.06 -4.49
C LEU A 52 13.97 7.63 -3.14
N THR A 53 12.74 8.05 -2.83
CA THR A 53 12.02 7.59 -1.64
C THR A 53 10.65 7.16 -2.10
N GLU A 54 10.35 5.87 -1.92
CA GLU A 54 9.12 5.26 -2.41
C GLU A 54 8.47 4.40 -1.34
N THR A 55 7.18 4.21 -1.48
CA THR A 55 6.40 3.35 -0.60
C THR A 55 5.52 2.45 -1.45
N ILE A 56 5.58 1.15 -1.19
CA ILE A 56 4.71 0.13 -1.78
C ILE A 56 3.85 -0.51 -0.70
N CYS A 57 2.79 -1.20 -1.11
CA CYS A 57 1.99 -1.99 -0.20
C CYS A 57 2.59 -3.40 -0.03
N GLU A 58 2.34 -4.02 1.12
CA GLU A 58 2.69 -5.41 1.37
C GLU A 58 2.21 -6.32 0.23
N GLY A 59 3.11 -7.18 -0.26
CA GLY A 59 2.86 -8.04 -1.41
C GLY A 59 3.10 -7.40 -2.79
N GLN A 60 3.39 -6.10 -2.87
CA GLN A 60 3.78 -5.43 -4.11
C GLN A 60 5.30 -5.48 -4.33
N THR A 61 5.70 -5.23 -5.56
CA THR A 61 7.10 -5.13 -5.97
C THR A 61 7.33 -3.80 -6.65
N TYR A 62 8.36 -3.08 -6.24
CA TYR A 62 8.84 -1.88 -6.92
C TYR A 62 9.73 -2.28 -8.10
N THR A 63 9.36 -1.85 -9.31
CA THR A 63 10.01 -2.28 -10.57
C THR A 63 10.57 -1.13 -11.41
N ASP A 64 10.55 0.12 -10.91
CA ASP A 64 11.05 1.27 -11.65
C ASP A 64 12.58 1.45 -11.47
N ASN A 65 13.18 2.24 -12.36
CA ASN A 65 14.61 2.58 -12.35
C ASN A 65 15.52 1.35 -12.24
N ASN A 66 15.17 0.26 -12.90
CA ASN A 66 15.86 -1.04 -12.89
C ASN A 66 15.90 -1.74 -11.51
N PHE A 67 15.19 -1.25 -10.51
CA PHE A 67 14.99 -2.00 -9.27
C PHE A 67 13.92 -3.08 -9.47
N ASN A 68 14.05 -4.16 -8.70
CA ASN A 68 13.03 -5.22 -8.61
C ASN A 68 13.07 -5.75 -7.17
N VAL A 69 12.40 -5.02 -6.28
CA VAL A 69 12.49 -5.23 -4.82
C VAL A 69 11.10 -5.12 -4.18
N SER A 70 10.86 -5.97 -3.17
CA SER A 70 9.55 -6.05 -2.48
C SER A 70 9.67 -5.89 -0.96
N GLU A 71 10.87 -5.74 -0.42
CA GLU A 71 11.10 -5.56 1.01
C GLU A 71 11.53 -4.13 1.31
N ALA A 72 11.21 -3.65 2.50
CA ALA A 72 11.69 -2.34 2.94
C ALA A 72 13.20 -2.34 3.09
N GLY A 73 13.85 -1.30 2.61
CA GLY A 73 15.30 -1.22 2.67
C GLY A 73 15.89 -0.06 1.87
N VAL A 74 17.21 0.01 1.89
CA VAL A 74 18.01 0.93 1.06
C VAL A 74 18.73 0.12 0.00
N TYR A 75 18.43 0.43 -1.25
CA TYR A 75 18.98 -0.26 -2.41
C TYR A 75 19.77 0.71 -3.26
N THR A 76 20.90 0.27 -3.77
CA THR A 76 21.77 1.10 -4.61
C THR A 76 22.01 0.41 -5.95
N GLN A 77 21.92 1.17 -7.02
CA GLN A 77 22.25 0.74 -8.38
C GLN A 77 23.24 1.66 -9.04
N ASN A 78 24.17 1.07 -9.78
CA ASN A 78 25.09 1.79 -10.65
C ASN A 78 24.52 1.74 -12.07
N LEU A 79 24.20 2.90 -12.59
CA LEU A 79 23.74 3.11 -13.97
C LEU A 79 24.81 3.93 -14.71
N GLN A 80 24.79 3.88 -16.03
CA GLN A 80 25.64 4.75 -16.85
C GLN A 80 24.82 5.91 -17.43
N THR A 81 25.38 7.10 -17.38
CA THR A 81 24.84 8.26 -18.07
C THR A 81 25.04 8.13 -19.59
N GLU A 82 24.38 8.97 -20.39
CA GLU A 82 24.59 9.03 -21.84
C GLU A 82 26.05 9.27 -22.23
N ASN A 83 26.82 9.94 -21.39
CA ASN A 83 28.24 10.20 -21.57
C ASN A 83 29.14 9.03 -21.11
N GLY A 84 28.56 7.90 -20.73
CA GLY A 84 29.27 6.71 -20.31
C GLY A 84 29.87 6.73 -18.89
N CYS A 85 29.63 7.81 -18.11
CA CYS A 85 30.06 7.93 -16.73
C CYS A 85 29.02 7.31 -15.78
N ASP A 86 29.48 6.85 -14.63
CA ASP A 86 28.63 6.21 -13.62
C ASP A 86 27.58 7.19 -13.07
N SER A 87 26.43 6.66 -12.79
CA SER A 87 25.35 7.30 -12.06
C SER A 87 24.90 6.36 -10.95
N ILE A 88 24.86 6.84 -9.73
CA ILE A 88 24.47 6.07 -8.57
C ILE A 88 23.06 6.45 -8.16
N VAL A 89 22.14 5.50 -8.25
CA VAL A 89 20.76 5.70 -7.80
C VAL A 89 20.57 4.92 -6.50
N THR A 90 20.13 5.63 -5.46
CA THR A 90 19.80 5.05 -4.15
C THR A 90 18.30 5.13 -3.95
N LEU A 91 17.65 3.99 -3.72
CA LEU A 91 16.24 3.87 -3.39
C LEU A 91 16.08 3.57 -1.90
N ASN A 92 15.34 4.44 -1.21
CA ASN A 92 14.80 4.17 0.13
C ASN A 92 13.37 3.65 -0.05
N LEU A 93 13.17 2.34 0.09
CA LEU A 93 11.88 1.69 -0.05
C LEU A 93 11.25 1.43 1.31
N SER A 94 10.02 1.88 1.47
CA SER A 94 9.15 1.54 2.60
C SER A 94 8.04 0.60 2.16
N VAL A 95 7.62 -0.32 3.03
CA VAL A 95 6.49 -1.22 2.79
C VAL A 95 5.40 -0.91 3.81
N SER A 96 4.23 -0.52 3.32
CA SER A 96 3.03 -0.29 4.15
C SER A 96 2.26 -1.59 4.31
N PRO A 97 1.87 -1.96 5.55
CA PRO A 97 1.10 -3.18 5.78
C PRO A 97 -0.33 -3.06 5.22
N ILE A 98 -0.90 -4.20 4.83
CA ILE A 98 -2.31 -4.39 4.54
C ILE A 98 -2.99 -4.84 5.84
N TYR A 99 -4.08 -4.18 6.22
CA TYR A 99 -4.83 -4.53 7.42
C TYR A 99 -6.02 -5.43 7.07
N ASN A 100 -6.11 -6.57 7.77
CA ASN A 100 -7.27 -7.45 7.71
C ASN A 100 -8.09 -7.27 9.00
N THR A 101 -9.36 -6.88 8.87
CA THR A 101 -10.27 -6.71 10.00
C THR A 101 -11.39 -7.73 9.89
N GLU A 102 -11.59 -8.51 10.95
CA GLU A 102 -12.69 -9.46 11.05
C GLU A 102 -13.79 -8.88 11.94
N LEU A 103 -15.01 -8.88 11.44
CA LEU A 103 -16.22 -8.44 12.11
C LEU A 103 -17.16 -9.63 12.26
N SER A 104 -17.86 -9.69 13.38
CA SER A 104 -18.95 -10.64 13.61
C SER A 104 -20.21 -9.88 14.02
N ALA A 105 -21.31 -10.18 13.39
CA ALA A 105 -22.60 -9.58 13.71
C ALA A 105 -23.73 -10.61 13.66
N SER A 106 -24.84 -10.26 14.32
CA SER A 106 -26.04 -11.08 14.36
C SER A 106 -27.25 -10.17 14.20
N ILE A 107 -28.15 -10.50 13.29
CA ILE A 107 -29.43 -9.82 13.06
C ILE A 107 -30.58 -10.80 13.24
N CYS A 108 -31.82 -10.30 13.35
CA CYS A 108 -33.00 -11.14 13.28
C CYS A 108 -33.44 -11.35 11.82
N ASP A 109 -34.16 -12.43 11.58
CA ASP A 109 -34.76 -12.69 10.26
C ASP A 109 -35.66 -11.50 9.83
N GLY A 110 -35.43 -11.03 8.60
CA GLY A 110 -36.07 -9.83 8.04
C GLY A 110 -35.38 -8.51 8.34
N GLU A 111 -34.33 -8.48 9.15
CA GLU A 111 -33.49 -7.29 9.35
C GLU A 111 -32.35 -7.20 8.32
N VAL A 112 -31.78 -6.02 8.20
CA VAL A 112 -30.63 -5.75 7.32
C VAL A 112 -29.48 -5.23 8.17
N TYR A 113 -28.31 -5.84 8.04
CA TYR A 113 -27.07 -5.29 8.58
C TYR A 113 -26.57 -4.20 7.62
N ASN A 114 -26.52 -2.96 8.10
CA ASN A 114 -26.12 -1.80 7.31
C ASN A 114 -25.09 -0.95 8.05
N GLU A 115 -23.92 -1.55 8.30
CA GLU A 115 -22.79 -0.90 8.98
C GLU A 115 -21.47 -1.26 8.28
N ASN A 116 -20.42 -0.47 8.55
CA ASN A 116 -19.07 -0.71 8.04
C ASN A 116 -19.01 -0.92 6.51
N GLY A 117 -19.94 -0.32 5.75
CA GLY A 117 -20.00 -0.43 4.29
C GLY A 117 -20.70 -1.70 3.77
N PHE A 118 -21.14 -2.60 4.64
CA PHE A 118 -21.97 -3.74 4.26
C PHE A 118 -23.46 -3.35 4.25
N ASN A 119 -24.22 -3.97 3.34
CA ASN A 119 -25.67 -3.90 3.30
C ASN A 119 -26.18 -5.30 2.92
N VAL A 120 -26.36 -6.15 3.93
CA VAL A 120 -26.64 -7.58 3.77
C VAL A 120 -27.68 -8.06 4.78
N ASN A 121 -28.49 -9.04 4.42
CA ASN A 121 -29.60 -9.57 5.22
C ASN A 121 -29.63 -11.10 5.29
N GLU A 122 -28.66 -11.79 4.72
CA GLU A 122 -28.55 -13.25 4.78
C GLU A 122 -27.33 -13.65 5.60
N ALA A 123 -27.39 -14.81 6.23
CA ALA A 123 -26.25 -15.36 6.95
C ALA A 123 -25.13 -15.71 5.96
N GLY A 124 -23.90 -15.34 6.29
CA GLY A 124 -22.77 -15.60 5.40
C GLY A 124 -21.49 -14.90 5.83
N VAL A 125 -20.47 -15.09 5.01
CA VAL A 125 -19.18 -14.39 5.13
C VAL A 125 -19.06 -13.44 3.95
N TYR A 126 -18.90 -12.17 4.24
CA TYR A 126 -18.81 -11.10 3.26
C TYR A 126 -17.49 -10.38 3.39
N SER A 127 -16.83 -10.07 2.29
CA SER A 127 -15.59 -9.33 2.28
C SER A 127 -15.69 -8.10 1.41
N GLN A 128 -15.07 -7.02 1.84
CA GLN A 128 -14.92 -5.80 1.05
C GLN A 128 -13.52 -5.23 1.23
N THR A 129 -13.07 -4.53 0.19
CA THR A 129 -11.80 -3.82 0.19
C THR A 129 -12.07 -2.34 0.44
N LEU A 130 -11.40 -1.77 1.43
CA LEU A 130 -11.46 -0.35 1.77
C LEU A 130 -10.10 0.29 1.53
N GLN A 131 -10.08 1.48 0.92
CA GLN A 131 -8.86 2.26 0.81
C GLN A 131 -8.45 2.83 2.17
N ALA A 132 -7.25 2.48 2.60
CA ALA A 132 -6.67 3.08 3.79
C ALA A 132 -6.01 4.44 3.46
N LEU A 133 -5.80 5.27 4.49
CA LEU A 133 -5.16 6.59 4.35
C LEU A 133 -3.72 6.52 3.82
N ASN A 134 -3.05 5.40 3.97
CA ASN A 134 -1.71 5.15 3.45
C ASN A 134 -1.71 4.70 1.97
N GLY A 135 -2.88 4.64 1.31
CA GLY A 135 -3.04 4.21 -0.07
C GLY A 135 -3.03 2.71 -0.30
N CYS A 136 -2.80 1.89 0.75
CA CYS A 136 -2.87 0.44 0.67
C CYS A 136 -4.27 -0.05 1.05
N ASP A 137 -4.79 -0.99 0.29
CA ASP A 137 -6.11 -1.53 0.53
C ASP A 137 -6.16 -2.34 1.83
N SER A 138 -7.25 -2.18 2.57
CA SER A 138 -7.55 -2.98 3.76
C SER A 138 -8.71 -3.91 3.45
N ILE A 139 -8.67 -5.13 3.94
CA ILE A 139 -9.73 -6.11 3.77
C ILE A 139 -10.55 -6.18 5.06
N VAL A 140 -11.87 -5.96 4.94
CA VAL A 140 -12.81 -6.16 6.03
C VAL A 140 -13.67 -7.37 5.71
N THR A 141 -13.69 -8.35 6.60
CA THR A 141 -14.49 -9.57 6.47
C THR A 141 -15.56 -9.58 7.57
N LEU A 142 -16.82 -9.65 7.18
CA LEU A 142 -17.97 -9.77 8.07
C LEU A 142 -18.48 -11.20 8.07
N THR A 143 -18.58 -11.80 9.23
CA THR A 143 -19.35 -13.02 9.46
C THR A 143 -20.70 -12.64 10.04
N LEU A 144 -21.77 -12.75 9.24
CA LEU A 144 -23.13 -12.43 9.63
C LEU A 144 -23.91 -13.68 9.95
N SER A 145 -24.56 -13.71 11.12
CA SER A 145 -25.54 -14.72 11.49
C SER A 145 -26.96 -14.11 11.52
N VAL A 146 -27.94 -14.90 11.10
CA VAL A 146 -29.34 -14.52 11.12
C VAL A 146 -30.09 -15.42 12.09
N ASN A 147 -30.66 -14.81 13.11
CA ASN A 147 -31.46 -15.53 14.13
C ASN A 147 -32.92 -15.63 13.64
N PRO A 148 -33.51 -16.83 13.73
CA PRO A 148 -34.91 -17.00 13.33
C PRO A 148 -35.89 -16.26 14.26
N ILE A 149 -36.95 -15.77 13.71
CA ILE A 149 -38.12 -15.25 14.47
C ILE A 149 -39.03 -16.42 14.82
N PHE A 150 -39.33 -16.56 16.10
CA PHE A 150 -40.30 -17.58 16.57
C PHE A 150 -41.66 -16.97 16.75
N ASN A 151 -42.69 -17.57 16.10
CA ASN A 151 -44.08 -17.22 16.29
C ASN A 151 -44.74 -18.24 17.22
N THR A 152 -45.30 -17.76 18.34
CA THR A 152 -46.06 -18.60 19.27
C THR A 152 -47.53 -18.19 19.24
N ASN A 153 -48.40 -19.12 18.95
CA ASN A 153 -49.83 -18.91 18.98
C ASN A 153 -50.38 -19.36 20.35
N LEU A 154 -51.09 -18.46 21.02
CA LEU A 154 -51.77 -18.70 22.29
C LEU A 154 -53.26 -18.62 22.06
N SER A 155 -54.04 -19.44 22.79
CA SER A 155 -55.48 -19.36 22.82
C SER A 155 -55.94 -19.24 24.27
N ALA A 156 -56.80 -18.29 24.53
CA ALA A 156 -57.38 -18.08 25.86
C ALA A 156 -58.88 -17.77 25.76
N PHE A 157 -59.59 -18.07 26.84
CA PHE A 157 -61.02 -17.79 27.00
C PHE A 157 -61.21 -16.95 28.27
N ILE A 158 -61.96 -15.88 28.16
CA ILE A 158 -62.38 -15.03 29.28
C ILE A 158 -63.89 -14.97 29.33
N CYS A 159 -64.49 -14.78 30.52
CA CYS A 159 -65.89 -14.48 30.64
C CYS A 159 -66.21 -13.01 30.34
N GLU A 160 -67.40 -12.68 29.97
CA GLU A 160 -67.86 -11.32 29.77
C GLU A 160 -67.53 -10.43 30.98
N GLY A 161 -66.91 -9.27 30.73
CA GLY A 161 -66.47 -8.32 31.75
C GLY A 161 -65.14 -8.66 32.41
N GLN A 162 -64.44 -9.73 32.00
CA GLN A 162 -63.09 -10.06 32.46
C GLN A 162 -62.01 -9.56 31.46
N THR A 163 -60.82 -9.45 31.96
CA THR A 163 -59.63 -9.03 31.18
C THR A 163 -58.57 -10.14 31.25
N TYR A 164 -58.03 -10.51 30.11
CA TYR A 164 -56.86 -11.37 30.00
C TYR A 164 -55.58 -10.54 30.17
N THR A 165 -54.80 -10.88 31.21
CA THR A 165 -53.58 -10.09 31.59
C THR A 165 -52.31 -10.91 31.60
N GLU A 166 -52.27 -12.04 30.92
CA GLU A 166 -51.07 -12.92 30.90
C GLU A 166 -50.23 -12.69 29.64
N ASN A 167 -48.99 -13.14 29.69
CA ASN A 167 -48.02 -13.10 28.57
C ASN A 167 -47.88 -11.70 27.95
N GLY A 168 -48.04 -10.63 28.75
CA GLY A 168 -47.89 -9.25 28.33
C GLY A 168 -49.10 -8.67 27.59
N PHE A 169 -50.18 -9.43 27.40
CA PHE A 169 -51.44 -8.93 26.89
C PHE A 169 -52.30 -8.31 28.02
N ASN A 170 -53.07 -7.32 27.65
CA ASN A 170 -54.11 -6.74 28.53
C ASN A 170 -55.33 -6.41 27.66
N VAL A 171 -56.20 -7.43 27.46
CA VAL A 171 -57.29 -7.37 26.50
C VAL A 171 -58.59 -7.91 27.12
N SER A 172 -59.73 -7.27 26.83
CA SER A 172 -61.07 -7.60 27.37
C SER A 172 -62.07 -7.97 26.30
N GLU A 173 -61.72 -7.86 25.03
CA GLU A 173 -62.62 -8.16 23.90
C GLU A 173 -62.10 -9.41 23.17
N ALA A 174 -63.02 -10.12 22.51
CA ALA A 174 -62.67 -11.22 21.65
C ALA A 174 -61.99 -10.73 20.38
N GLY A 175 -60.83 -11.31 20.06
CA GLY A 175 -60.05 -10.90 18.90
C GLY A 175 -58.74 -11.67 18.79
N THR A 176 -57.97 -11.34 17.75
CA THR A 176 -56.59 -11.83 17.59
C THR A 176 -55.66 -10.67 17.88
N TYR A 177 -54.80 -10.85 18.85
CA TYR A 177 -53.83 -9.84 19.30
C TYR A 177 -52.43 -10.36 19.09
N THR A 178 -51.55 -9.51 18.60
CA THR A 178 -50.11 -9.82 18.39
C THR A 178 -49.27 -8.83 19.15
N GLN A 179 -48.17 -9.34 19.70
CA GLN A 179 -47.13 -8.48 20.26
C GLN A 179 -45.76 -9.06 19.90
N SER A 180 -44.82 -8.18 19.73
CA SER A 180 -43.43 -8.55 19.50
C SER A 180 -42.67 -8.56 20.83
N LEU A 181 -42.06 -9.69 21.15
CA LEU A 181 -41.22 -9.85 22.32
C LEU A 181 -39.78 -9.92 21.84
N GLN A 182 -38.91 -9.10 22.41
CA GLN A 182 -37.49 -9.24 22.17
C GLN A 182 -36.89 -10.40 22.99
N SER A 183 -36.22 -11.31 22.34
CA SER A 183 -35.40 -12.31 23.04
C SER A 183 -34.25 -11.61 23.70
N VAL A 184 -34.13 -11.73 25.01
CA VAL A 184 -32.92 -11.26 25.71
C VAL A 184 -31.82 -12.30 25.47
N ASN A 185 -30.91 -12.01 24.55
CA ASN A 185 -29.67 -12.78 24.46
C ASN A 185 -28.92 -12.55 25.78
N ARG A 186 -28.99 -13.50 26.70
CA ARG A 186 -28.02 -13.59 27.81
C ARG A 186 -26.73 -14.10 27.19
N SER A 187 -25.76 -13.22 26.97
CA SER A 187 -24.37 -13.63 26.89
C SER A 187 -23.96 -14.13 28.28
N GLU A 188 -23.73 -15.43 28.42
CA GLU A 188 -22.97 -15.99 29.54
C GLU A 188 -21.48 -15.67 29.38
#